data_eb1eac0d0eaaf8f2ec9a3b4328391b70
#
_entry.id   eb1eac0d0eaaf8f2ec9a3b4328391b70
#
_cell.length_a   1.000
_cell.length_b   1.000
_cell.length_c   1.000
_cell.angle_alpha   90.00
_cell.angle_beta   90.00
_cell.angle_gamma   90.00
#
_symmetry.space_group_name_H-M   'P 1'
#
loop_
_entity.id
_entity.type
_entity.pdbx_description
1 polymer ?
#
loop_
_entity_poly.entity_id
_entity_poly.type
_entity_poly.pdbx_seq_one_letter_code
_entity_poly.pdbx_strand_id
1 'polypeptide(L)'
;MVTTWILWRELFRIRNDSRRLAEETRISTGGKGPAVVREIYHQLRRIEHRQREMAQLVADEDLSLRAILGSMSEGVLVANSDLTVRLVNERLQRMFSFSRVPVGRTILEVFRNHLLHQMAEKTVETNQPQEYEIPVDIREGDKFVPKHFQVTSVSLRRPKQEGSGGILVVFHDVTQIRSLEAVRKDFVANVSHELRTPLSILTGYLETLLESSPDAATRRRFLAIMHKHAQRLNLLVDDLLELARLESQEPHLNWERFQLRACIEKVLEKSEPMIQASGAVVETRIAPDLPPIEADQVKIEQAVFNLLDNALKYGGKSEPRVLIEVDFTPLEVVLKVKDNGPGIPLSDQPHIFERFYRVHKDRSRDAGGTGLGLSIVKHTALSHGGNVELASSPGEGATFIIRLPRVDGR
;
A
#
# COMPACT_ATOMS: atom_id res chain seq x y z
N MET A 1 39.93 14.92 -2.79
CA MET A 1 40.29 16.26 -3.34
C MET A 1 41.65 16.77 -2.86
N VAL A 2 42.02 16.66 -1.57
CA VAL A 2 43.33 17.18 -1.05
C VAL A 2 44.51 16.38 -1.59
N THR A 3 44.42 15.06 -1.70
CA THR A 3 45.50 14.18 -2.23
C THR A 3 45.74 14.38 -3.72
N THR A 4 44.73 14.64 -4.52
CA THR A 4 44.83 14.95 -5.96
C THR A 4 45.50 16.31 -6.18
N TRP A 5 45.24 17.30 -5.32
CA TRP A 5 45.84 18.64 -5.44
C TRP A 5 47.31 18.64 -5.04
N ILE A 6 47.72 17.85 -4.04
CA ILE A 6 49.11 17.69 -3.63
C ILE A 6 49.93 17.00 -4.71
N LEU A 7 49.42 15.90 -5.29
CA LEU A 7 50.04 15.22 -6.42
C LEU A 7 50.15 16.10 -7.67
N TRP A 8 49.14 16.91 -7.95
CA TRP A 8 49.17 17.84 -9.10
C TRP A 8 50.21 18.96 -8.91
N ARG A 9 50.38 19.45 -7.68
CA ARG A 9 51.38 20.47 -7.32
C ARG A 9 52.80 19.91 -7.40
N GLU A 10 53.04 18.68 -6.98
CA GLU A 10 54.32 18.00 -7.08
C GLU A 10 54.67 17.69 -8.58
N LEU A 11 53.72 17.23 -9.37
CA LEU A 11 53.88 16.99 -10.80
C LEU A 11 54.16 18.28 -11.57
N PHE A 12 53.54 19.38 -11.19
CA PHE A 12 53.78 20.68 -11.81
C PHE A 12 55.20 21.22 -11.47
N ARG A 13 55.67 20.94 -10.26
CA ARG A 13 57.01 21.26 -9.81
C ARG A 13 58.08 20.47 -10.56
N ILE A 14 57.92 19.17 -10.66
CA ILE A 14 58.80 18.25 -11.44
C ILE A 14 58.84 18.66 -12.91
N ARG A 15 57.71 19.05 -13.49
CA ARG A 15 57.62 19.51 -14.88
C ARG A 15 58.40 20.81 -15.13
N ASN A 16 58.32 21.76 -14.20
CA ASN A 16 59.05 23.01 -14.31
C ASN A 16 60.55 22.83 -14.07
N ASP A 17 60.91 21.96 -13.12
CA ASP A 17 62.31 21.62 -12.84
C ASP A 17 62.94 20.83 -14.00
N SER A 18 62.20 19.92 -14.64
CA SER A 18 62.68 19.20 -15.82
C SER A 18 62.82 20.11 -17.06
N ARG A 19 61.99 21.14 -17.21
CA ARG A 19 62.16 22.15 -18.28
C ARG A 19 63.41 23.03 -18.03
N ARG A 20 63.66 23.46 -16.78
CA ARG A 20 64.87 24.17 -16.41
C ARG A 20 66.14 23.35 -16.63
N LEU A 21 66.15 22.08 -16.21
CA LEU A 21 67.24 21.15 -16.44
C LEU A 21 67.47 20.88 -17.92
N ALA A 22 66.42 20.83 -18.74
CA ALA A 22 66.52 20.67 -20.18
C ALA A 22 67.12 21.93 -20.89
N GLU A 23 66.83 23.11 -20.40
CA GLU A 23 67.43 24.37 -20.86
C GLU A 23 68.87 24.52 -20.38
N GLU A 24 69.19 24.20 -19.14
CA GLU A 24 70.54 24.23 -18.58
C GLU A 24 71.50 23.21 -19.21
N THR A 25 71.01 21.98 -19.50
CA THR A 25 71.78 20.94 -20.23
C THR A 25 71.99 21.27 -21.69
N ARG A 26 71.13 22.09 -22.31
CA ARG A 26 71.29 22.55 -23.68
C ARG A 26 72.46 23.54 -23.85
N ILE A 27 72.82 24.22 -22.75
CA ILE A 27 73.88 25.20 -22.72
C ILE A 27 75.22 24.58 -22.32
N SER A 28 75.27 23.41 -21.63
CA SER A 28 76.44 22.87 -20.96
C SER A 28 77.12 21.67 -21.65
N THR A 29 76.50 21.00 -22.62
CA THR A 29 77.08 19.76 -23.20
C THR A 29 77.07 19.75 -24.71
N GLY A 30 78.26 19.91 -25.28
CA GLY A 30 78.54 19.63 -26.72
C GLY A 30 78.11 18.20 -27.12
N GLY A 31 77.01 18.09 -27.80
CA GLY A 31 76.74 17.04 -28.77
C GLY A 31 76.18 15.69 -28.32
N LYS A 32 76.12 15.28 -27.07
CA LYS A 32 75.62 13.96 -26.63
C LYS A 32 74.49 13.96 -25.53
N GLY A 33 74.08 15.13 -25.07
CA GLY A 33 73.00 15.29 -24.10
C GLY A 33 71.55 15.08 -24.61
N PRO A 34 71.22 15.18 -25.89
CA PRO A 34 69.83 15.19 -26.37
C PRO A 34 69.11 13.83 -26.33
N ALA A 35 69.83 12.71 -26.34
CA ALA A 35 69.18 11.39 -26.40
C ALA A 35 68.60 10.94 -25.04
N VAL A 36 69.36 11.11 -23.97
CA VAL A 36 68.90 10.73 -22.60
C VAL A 36 67.76 11.65 -22.11
N VAL A 37 67.85 12.94 -22.40
CA VAL A 37 66.79 13.90 -22.06
C VAL A 37 65.51 13.57 -22.88
N ARG A 38 65.62 13.18 -24.12
CA ARG A 38 64.51 12.79 -24.98
C ARG A 38 63.89 11.49 -24.48
N GLU A 39 64.66 10.52 -24.06
CA GLU A 39 64.20 9.27 -23.47
C GLU A 39 63.44 9.49 -22.17
N ILE A 40 63.96 10.30 -21.27
CA ILE A 40 63.29 10.70 -20.03
C ILE A 40 61.98 11.45 -20.32
N TYR A 41 61.98 12.30 -21.35
CA TYR A 41 60.75 13.00 -21.76
C TYR A 41 59.68 12.04 -22.36
N HIS A 42 60.13 11.03 -23.09
CA HIS A 42 59.20 9.98 -23.57
C HIS A 42 58.68 9.07 -22.47
N GLN A 43 59.48 8.74 -21.48
CA GLN A 43 59.05 7.98 -20.29
C GLN A 43 58.06 8.80 -19.43
N LEU A 44 58.30 10.06 -19.18
CA LEU A 44 57.39 10.94 -18.46
C LEU A 44 56.05 11.11 -19.17
N ARG A 45 56.05 11.29 -20.49
CA ARG A 45 54.79 11.31 -21.29
C ARG A 45 54.00 10.01 -21.20
N ARG A 46 54.69 8.84 -21.22
CA ARG A 46 54.02 7.52 -21.06
C ARG A 46 53.41 7.39 -19.67
N ILE A 47 54.08 7.86 -18.64
CA ILE A 47 53.55 7.84 -17.25
C ILE A 47 52.35 8.78 -17.14
N GLU A 48 52.44 10.01 -17.67
CA GLU A 48 51.31 10.95 -17.70
C GLU A 48 50.08 10.38 -18.47
N HIS A 49 50.33 9.74 -19.60
CA HIS A 49 49.25 9.13 -20.39
C HIS A 49 48.57 7.98 -19.63
N ARG A 50 49.37 7.06 -19.03
CA ARG A 50 48.81 5.99 -18.19
C ARG A 50 48.05 6.50 -16.98
N GLN A 51 48.53 7.57 -16.33
CA GLN A 51 47.84 8.17 -15.22
C GLN A 51 46.50 8.77 -15.65
N ARG A 52 46.41 9.42 -16.82
CA ARG A 52 45.14 9.94 -17.37
C ARG A 52 44.19 8.82 -17.74
N GLU A 53 44.67 7.76 -18.40
CA GLU A 53 43.86 6.58 -18.73
C GLU A 53 43.31 5.92 -17.46
N MET A 54 44.16 5.71 -16.44
CA MET A 54 43.71 5.19 -15.13
C MET A 54 42.70 6.10 -14.45
N ALA A 55 42.92 7.42 -14.46
CA ALA A 55 41.98 8.38 -13.87
C ALA A 55 40.63 8.38 -14.62
N GLN A 56 40.65 8.24 -15.94
CA GLN A 56 39.41 8.13 -16.73
C GLN A 56 38.67 6.82 -16.43
N LEU A 57 39.38 5.68 -16.40
CA LEU A 57 38.77 4.38 -16.07
C LEU A 57 38.13 4.40 -14.67
N VAL A 58 38.80 4.98 -13.67
CA VAL A 58 38.24 5.12 -12.32
C VAL A 58 37.02 6.04 -12.32
N ALA A 59 37.05 7.15 -13.09
CA ALA A 59 35.93 8.07 -13.18
C ALA A 59 34.71 7.42 -13.88
N ASP A 60 34.94 6.66 -14.96
CA ASP A 60 33.89 5.94 -15.70
C ASP A 60 33.28 4.81 -14.83
N GLU A 61 34.12 4.11 -14.05
CA GLU A 61 33.67 3.07 -13.12
C GLU A 61 32.82 3.68 -11.97
N ASP A 62 33.25 4.83 -11.39
CA ASP A 62 32.48 5.54 -10.37
C ASP A 62 31.17 6.07 -10.91
N LEU A 63 31.14 6.59 -12.15
CA LEU A 63 29.91 7.03 -12.82
C LEU A 63 28.93 5.87 -13.04
N SER A 64 29.45 4.72 -13.50
CA SER A 64 28.65 3.51 -13.73
C SER A 64 28.07 2.97 -12.43
N LEU A 65 28.87 2.91 -11.36
CA LEU A 65 28.40 2.49 -10.03
C LEU A 65 27.33 3.43 -9.48
N ARG A 66 27.50 4.74 -9.62
CA ARG A 66 26.48 5.73 -9.20
C ARG A 66 25.20 5.59 -10.01
N ALA A 67 25.27 5.36 -11.30
CA ALA A 67 24.10 5.13 -12.15
C ALA A 67 23.34 3.87 -11.73
N ILE A 68 24.04 2.76 -11.47
CA ILE A 68 23.45 1.50 -10.98
C ILE A 68 22.77 1.74 -9.63
N LEU A 69 23.49 2.30 -8.65
CA LEU A 69 22.95 2.57 -7.32
C LEU A 69 21.79 3.56 -7.34
N GLY A 70 21.77 4.52 -8.27
CA GLY A 70 20.69 5.49 -8.43
C GLY A 70 19.44 4.92 -9.08
N SER A 71 19.58 3.90 -9.96
CA SER A 71 18.46 3.25 -10.65
C SER A 71 17.81 2.12 -9.84
N MET A 72 18.43 1.68 -8.73
CA MET A 72 17.88 0.61 -7.89
C MET A 72 16.60 1.05 -7.18
N SER A 73 15.63 0.14 -7.09
CA SER A 73 14.40 0.29 -6.30
C SER A 73 14.65 0.12 -4.80
N GLU A 74 15.75 -0.53 -4.43
CA GLU A 74 16.14 -0.79 -3.05
C GLU A 74 16.99 0.36 -2.48
N GLY A 75 16.84 0.56 -1.16
CA GLY A 75 17.75 1.41 -0.39
C GLY A 75 19.05 0.69 -0.13
N VAL A 76 20.19 1.33 -0.43
CA VAL A 76 21.52 0.74 -0.25
C VAL A 76 22.35 1.60 0.69
N LEU A 77 22.98 0.93 1.66
CA LEU A 77 23.92 1.52 2.61
C LEU A 77 25.20 0.68 2.61
N VAL A 78 26.34 1.37 2.60
CA VAL A 78 27.65 0.76 2.85
C VAL A 78 28.22 1.37 4.13
N ALA A 79 28.64 0.51 5.05
CA ALA A 79 29.33 0.92 6.28
C ALA A 79 30.68 0.23 6.42
N ASN A 80 31.56 0.83 7.18
CA ASN A 80 32.84 0.25 7.59
C ASN A 80 32.62 -0.86 8.63
N SER A 81 33.70 -1.54 9.04
CA SER A 81 33.65 -2.57 10.10
C SER A 81 33.29 -2.03 11.49
N ASP A 82 33.44 -0.75 11.74
CA ASP A 82 33.00 -0.03 12.93
C ASP A 82 31.54 0.44 12.84
N LEU A 83 30.81 0.02 11.81
CA LEU A 83 29.43 0.39 11.51
C LEU A 83 29.21 1.86 11.20
N THR A 84 30.28 2.61 10.87
CA THR A 84 30.20 3.99 10.40
C THR A 84 29.76 4.01 8.94
N VAL A 85 28.71 4.75 8.63
CA VAL A 85 28.14 4.87 7.27
C VAL A 85 29.13 5.56 6.33
N ARG A 86 29.48 4.88 5.25
CA ARG A 86 30.37 5.37 4.20
C ARG A 86 29.61 5.89 2.98
N LEU A 87 28.52 5.21 2.62
CA LEU A 87 27.73 5.54 1.44
C LEU A 87 26.27 5.19 1.66
N VAL A 88 25.38 6.00 1.12
CA VAL A 88 23.97 5.69 0.94
C VAL A 88 23.56 6.11 -0.47
N ASN A 89 22.66 5.32 -1.10
CA ASN A 89 22.11 5.70 -2.39
C ASN A 89 20.95 6.68 -2.25
N GLU A 90 20.54 7.32 -3.34
CA GLU A 90 19.41 8.27 -3.33
C GLU A 90 18.09 7.62 -2.90
N ARG A 91 17.89 6.35 -3.22
CA ARG A 91 16.67 5.64 -2.85
C ARG A 91 16.52 5.53 -1.33
N LEU A 92 17.60 5.16 -0.62
CA LEU A 92 17.61 5.10 0.84
C LEU A 92 17.35 6.47 1.46
N GLN A 93 17.93 7.53 0.90
CA GLN A 93 17.71 8.90 1.38
C GLN A 93 16.22 9.27 1.29
N ARG A 94 15.55 8.93 0.19
CA ARG A 94 14.11 9.17 -0.01
C ARG A 94 13.26 8.30 0.91
N MET A 95 13.59 6.99 1.06
CA MET A 95 12.85 6.06 1.91
C MET A 95 12.77 6.53 3.37
N PHE A 96 13.88 7.06 3.89
CA PHE A 96 13.98 7.50 5.29
C PHE A 96 13.88 9.02 5.46
N SER A 97 13.60 9.77 4.39
CA SER A 97 13.45 11.24 4.40
C SER A 97 14.61 11.93 5.10
N PHE A 98 15.86 11.49 4.84
CA PHE A 98 17.02 12.10 5.46
C PHE A 98 17.21 13.55 4.97
N SER A 99 17.18 14.51 5.88
CA SER A 99 17.44 15.92 5.57
C SER A 99 18.91 16.19 5.19
N ARG A 100 19.83 15.33 5.61
CA ARG A 100 21.27 15.35 5.23
C ARG A 100 21.77 13.94 5.06
N VAL A 101 22.72 13.76 4.14
CA VAL A 101 23.37 12.46 3.91
C VAL A 101 24.09 12.02 5.20
N PRO A 102 23.77 10.84 5.76
CA PRO A 102 24.24 10.42 7.08
C PRO A 102 25.66 9.84 7.09
N VAL A 103 26.51 10.21 6.15
CA VAL A 103 27.90 9.72 6.04
C VAL A 103 28.72 10.17 7.26
N GLY A 104 29.50 9.24 7.81
CA GLY A 104 30.35 9.47 8.99
C GLY A 104 29.65 9.26 10.33
N ARG A 105 28.36 8.89 10.35
CA ARG A 105 27.61 8.53 11.56
C ARG A 105 27.46 7.02 11.65
N THR A 106 27.25 6.52 12.84
CA THR A 106 27.00 5.05 13.02
C THR A 106 25.59 4.67 12.59
N ILE A 107 25.41 3.41 12.21
CA ILE A 107 24.08 2.86 11.85
C ILE A 107 23.06 3.11 12.97
N LEU A 108 23.46 2.95 14.24
CA LEU A 108 22.59 3.17 15.39
C LEU A 108 22.14 4.63 15.52
N GLU A 109 23.04 5.58 15.31
CA GLU A 109 22.72 7.02 15.35
C GLU A 109 21.77 7.45 14.22
N VAL A 110 21.90 6.81 13.04
CA VAL A 110 21.11 7.14 11.85
C VAL A 110 19.69 6.60 11.95
N PHE A 111 19.56 5.31 12.27
CA PHE A 111 18.27 4.63 12.22
C PHE A 111 17.58 4.48 13.58
N ARG A 112 18.34 4.67 14.69
CA ARG A 112 17.85 4.50 16.07
C ARG A 112 17.12 3.16 16.28
N ASN A 113 17.57 2.12 15.58
CA ASN A 113 16.98 0.78 15.60
C ASN A 113 18.03 -0.23 16.06
N HIS A 114 17.81 -0.83 17.23
CA HIS A 114 18.74 -1.78 17.83
C HIS A 114 18.82 -3.11 17.05
N LEU A 115 17.71 -3.56 16.44
CA LEU A 115 17.71 -4.79 15.64
C LEU A 115 18.60 -4.65 14.42
N LEU A 116 18.52 -3.49 13.74
CA LEU A 116 19.39 -3.19 12.60
C LEU A 116 20.86 -3.12 13.00
N HIS A 117 21.16 -2.53 14.15
CA HIS A 117 22.52 -2.47 14.68
C HIS A 117 23.08 -3.86 15.00
N GLN A 118 22.33 -4.69 15.74
CA GLN A 118 22.70 -6.08 16.08
C GLN A 118 22.90 -6.93 14.82
N MET A 119 22.03 -6.77 13.83
CA MET A 119 22.19 -7.48 12.55
C MET A 119 23.51 -7.08 11.86
N ALA A 120 23.83 -5.80 11.84
CA ALA A 120 25.06 -5.28 11.24
C ALA A 120 26.31 -5.79 11.99
N GLU A 121 26.31 -5.75 13.33
CA GLU A 121 27.38 -6.32 14.18
C GLU A 121 27.59 -7.79 13.90
N LYS A 122 26.52 -8.57 13.92
CA LYS A 122 26.57 -10.01 13.66
C LYS A 122 27.11 -10.32 12.26
N THR A 123 26.80 -9.51 11.25
CA THR A 123 27.36 -9.65 9.89
C THR A 123 28.86 -9.40 9.88
N VAL A 124 29.35 -8.39 10.61
CA VAL A 124 30.79 -8.10 10.73
C VAL A 124 31.52 -9.24 11.45
N GLU A 125 30.97 -9.73 12.55
CA GLU A 125 31.58 -10.78 13.38
C GLU A 125 31.62 -12.14 12.69
N THR A 126 30.46 -12.57 12.15
CA THR A 126 30.34 -13.92 11.57
C THR A 126 30.75 -14.02 10.12
N ASN A 127 30.85 -12.89 9.43
CA ASN A 127 31.07 -12.82 7.98
C ASN A 127 30.01 -13.58 7.16
N GLN A 128 28.82 -13.82 7.76
CA GLN A 128 27.69 -14.49 7.15
C GLN A 128 26.59 -13.48 6.82
N PRO A 129 25.89 -13.63 5.68
CA PRO A 129 24.73 -12.80 5.38
C PRO A 129 23.68 -12.92 6.49
N GLN A 130 23.10 -11.79 6.85
CA GLN A 130 21.97 -11.73 7.79
C GLN A 130 20.78 -11.08 7.09
N GLU A 131 19.58 -11.60 7.38
CA GLU A 131 18.35 -11.09 6.82
C GLU A 131 17.31 -10.96 7.94
N TYR A 132 16.74 -9.78 8.08
CA TYR A 132 15.73 -9.47 9.10
C TYR A 132 14.64 -8.62 8.50
N GLU A 133 13.42 -8.78 9.01
CA GLU A 133 12.36 -7.83 8.78
C GLU A 133 12.30 -6.85 9.94
N ILE A 134 12.34 -5.57 9.63
CA ILE A 134 12.46 -4.50 10.62
C ILE A 134 11.34 -3.48 10.41
N PRO A 135 10.45 -3.30 11.42
CA PRO A 135 9.51 -2.19 11.41
C PRO A 135 10.26 -0.91 11.77
N VAL A 136 9.99 0.17 11.05
CA VAL A 136 10.56 1.49 11.28
C VAL A 136 9.48 2.54 11.12
N ASP A 137 9.35 3.42 12.12
CA ASP A 137 8.46 4.57 12.03
C ASP A 137 9.13 5.69 11.23
N ILE A 138 8.59 5.98 10.06
CA ILE A 138 9.09 7.04 9.18
C ILE A 138 8.21 8.27 9.32
N ARG A 139 8.85 9.43 9.47
CA ARG A 139 8.14 10.70 9.52
C ARG A 139 7.73 11.14 8.12
N GLU A 140 6.43 11.18 7.87
CA GLU A 140 5.82 11.75 6.67
C GLU A 140 5.02 13.02 7.08
N GLY A 141 5.62 14.18 6.86
CA GLY A 141 5.09 15.46 7.34
C GLY A 141 5.08 15.52 8.87
N ASP A 142 3.89 15.68 9.49
CA ASP A 142 3.73 15.74 10.95
C ASP A 142 3.33 14.38 11.58
N LYS A 143 3.20 13.31 10.79
CA LYS A 143 2.82 11.99 11.28
C LYS A 143 3.96 11.00 11.16
N PHE A 144 4.00 10.05 12.10
CA PHE A 144 4.84 8.87 11.98
C PHE A 144 4.01 7.76 11.34
N VAL A 145 4.55 7.18 10.25
CA VAL A 145 3.92 6.08 9.53
C VAL A 145 4.80 4.84 9.70
N PRO A 146 4.27 3.74 10.23
CA PRO A 146 5.01 2.50 10.34
C PRO A 146 5.24 1.92 8.94
N LYS A 147 6.51 1.66 8.63
CA LYS A 147 6.93 0.95 7.40
C LYS A 147 7.68 -0.32 7.77
N HIS A 148 7.56 -1.32 6.92
CA HIS A 148 8.23 -2.60 7.08
C HIS A 148 9.31 -2.74 6.02
N PHE A 149 10.54 -3.00 6.47
CA PHE A 149 11.68 -3.23 5.57
C PHE A 149 12.21 -4.64 5.75
N GLN A 150 12.34 -5.35 4.66
CA GLN A 150 13.20 -6.54 4.60
C GLN A 150 14.63 -6.03 4.39
N VAL A 151 15.50 -6.31 5.36
CA VAL A 151 16.88 -5.80 5.37
C VAL A 151 17.84 -6.96 5.28
N THR A 152 18.71 -6.92 4.29
CA THR A 152 19.78 -7.90 4.10
C THR A 152 21.13 -7.23 4.30
N SER A 153 21.97 -7.81 5.14
CA SER A 153 23.34 -7.34 5.38
C SER A 153 24.35 -8.39 4.93
N VAL A 154 25.33 -7.96 4.15
CA VAL A 154 26.39 -8.80 3.58
C VAL A 154 27.75 -8.20 3.86
N SER A 155 28.71 -9.04 4.28
CA SER A 155 30.09 -8.59 4.49
C SER A 155 30.82 -8.34 3.18
N LEU A 156 31.56 -7.23 3.13
CA LEU A 156 32.40 -6.82 1.99
C LEU A 156 33.87 -7.21 2.18
N ARG A 157 34.19 -8.15 3.09
CA ARG A 157 35.58 -8.60 3.32
C ARG A 157 36.13 -9.29 2.08
N ARG A 158 37.33 -8.85 1.66
CA ARG A 158 38.12 -9.60 0.66
C ARG A 158 38.88 -10.74 1.33
N PRO A 159 38.93 -11.96 0.73
CA PRO A 159 39.51 -13.15 1.38
C PRO A 159 40.99 -13.09 1.75
N LYS A 160 41.72 -12.00 1.50
CA LYS A 160 43.17 -11.88 1.71
C LYS A 160 43.65 -10.55 2.32
N GLN A 161 42.76 -9.69 2.82
CA GLN A 161 43.14 -8.45 3.48
C GLN A 161 42.59 -8.41 4.90
N GLU A 162 43.47 -8.59 5.88
CA GLU A 162 43.21 -8.28 7.28
C GLU A 162 43.04 -6.76 7.43
N GLY A 163 41.89 -6.30 7.89
CA GLY A 163 41.68 -4.94 8.40
C GLY A 163 40.82 -3.99 7.57
N SER A 164 40.46 -4.27 6.33
CA SER A 164 39.69 -3.35 5.48
C SER A 164 38.42 -4.00 4.96
N GLY A 165 37.56 -4.40 5.86
CA GLY A 165 36.21 -4.89 5.54
C GLY A 165 35.15 -3.85 5.88
N GLY A 166 33.99 -4.01 5.29
CA GLY A 166 32.76 -3.28 5.62
C GLY A 166 31.57 -4.18 5.41
N ILE A 167 30.38 -3.61 5.50
CA ILE A 167 29.13 -4.29 5.19
C ILE A 167 28.36 -3.50 4.15
N LEU A 168 27.62 -4.26 3.33
CA LEU A 168 26.57 -3.76 2.46
C LEU A 168 25.24 -4.10 3.11
N VAL A 169 24.38 -3.10 3.30
CA VAL A 169 23.03 -3.29 3.82
C VAL A 169 22.04 -2.84 2.76
N VAL A 170 21.13 -3.72 2.39
CA VAL A 170 20.08 -3.48 1.40
C VAL A 170 18.73 -3.46 2.09
N PHE A 171 17.94 -2.42 1.82
CA PHE A 171 16.59 -2.22 2.35
C PHE A 171 15.56 -2.38 1.24
N HIS A 172 14.69 -3.34 1.39
CA HIS A 172 13.54 -3.55 0.52
C HIS A 172 12.26 -3.15 1.27
N ASP A 173 11.48 -2.21 0.73
CA ASP A 173 10.21 -1.77 1.33
C ASP A 173 9.13 -2.82 1.05
N VAL A 174 8.74 -3.56 2.08
CA VAL A 174 7.69 -4.60 2.02
C VAL A 174 6.38 -4.14 2.67
N THR A 175 6.23 -2.85 2.97
CA THR A 175 5.07 -2.29 3.67
C THR A 175 3.76 -2.64 2.96
N GLN A 176 3.71 -2.46 1.64
CA GLN A 176 2.51 -2.77 0.86
C GLN A 176 2.19 -4.28 0.87
N ILE A 177 3.20 -5.12 0.75
CA ILE A 177 3.04 -6.59 0.80
C ILE A 177 2.49 -6.99 2.17
N ARG A 178 3.07 -6.48 3.25
CA ARG A 178 2.64 -6.77 4.63
C ARG A 178 1.24 -6.25 4.93
N SER A 179 0.90 -5.07 4.44
CA SER A 179 -0.47 -4.55 4.60
C SER A 179 -1.51 -5.43 3.91
N LEU A 180 -1.22 -5.91 2.69
CA LEU A 180 -2.08 -6.84 1.96
C LEU A 180 -2.19 -8.20 2.67
N GLU A 181 -1.07 -8.74 3.18
CA GLU A 181 -1.07 -9.99 3.97
C GLU A 181 -1.88 -9.85 5.26
N ALA A 182 -1.75 -8.73 5.98
CA ALA A 182 -2.53 -8.45 7.18
C ALA A 182 -4.03 -8.39 6.87
N VAL A 183 -4.43 -7.63 5.86
CA VAL A 183 -5.83 -7.55 5.40
C VAL A 183 -6.36 -8.93 5.01
N ARG A 184 -5.57 -9.75 4.31
CA ARG A 184 -5.96 -11.13 3.94
C ARG A 184 -6.13 -12.02 5.17
N LYS A 185 -5.21 -11.94 6.13
CA LYS A 185 -5.26 -12.71 7.38
C LYS A 185 -6.49 -12.35 8.21
N ASP A 186 -6.74 -11.05 8.36
CA ASP A 186 -7.91 -10.53 9.09
C ASP A 186 -9.21 -10.91 8.39
N PHE A 187 -9.24 -10.90 7.06
CA PHE A 187 -10.38 -11.40 6.28
C PHE A 187 -10.70 -12.87 6.59
N VAL A 188 -9.71 -13.77 6.52
CA VAL A 188 -9.90 -15.20 6.81
C VAL A 188 -10.36 -15.43 8.25
N ALA A 189 -9.79 -14.70 9.20
CA ALA A 189 -10.17 -14.78 10.61
C ALA A 189 -11.63 -14.33 10.81
N ASN A 190 -12.02 -13.19 10.22
CA ASN A 190 -13.38 -12.66 10.32
C ASN A 190 -14.41 -13.57 9.65
N VAL A 191 -14.13 -14.11 8.46
CA VAL A 191 -14.98 -15.12 7.80
C VAL A 191 -15.21 -16.31 8.72
N SER A 192 -14.13 -16.86 9.30
CA SER A 192 -14.20 -18.01 10.20
C SER A 192 -15.08 -17.73 11.43
N HIS A 193 -14.97 -16.54 12.00
CA HIS A 193 -15.77 -16.13 13.15
C HIS A 193 -17.26 -15.92 12.78
N GLU A 194 -17.55 -15.23 11.67
CA GLU A 194 -18.93 -14.98 11.24
C GLU A 194 -19.66 -16.23 10.75
N LEU A 195 -18.93 -17.26 10.27
CA LEU A 195 -19.50 -18.57 9.96
C LEU A 195 -19.72 -19.43 11.21
N ARG A 196 -18.76 -19.42 12.15
CA ARG A 196 -18.81 -20.29 13.35
C ARG A 196 -19.99 -19.96 14.26
N THR A 197 -20.29 -18.68 14.46
CA THR A 197 -21.36 -18.24 15.38
C THR A 197 -22.74 -18.81 14.98
N PRO A 198 -23.26 -18.56 13.77
CA PRO A 198 -24.56 -19.12 13.37
C PRO A 198 -24.56 -20.65 13.32
N LEU A 199 -23.43 -21.27 12.93
CA LEU A 199 -23.29 -22.72 12.92
C LEU A 199 -23.42 -23.33 14.33
N SER A 200 -22.73 -22.75 15.33
CA SER A 200 -22.84 -23.20 16.71
C SER A 200 -24.26 -23.06 17.27
N ILE A 201 -24.97 -21.99 16.90
CA ILE A 201 -26.38 -21.78 17.30
C ILE A 201 -27.25 -22.85 16.65
N LEU A 202 -27.08 -23.13 15.36
CA LEU A 202 -27.81 -24.20 14.66
C LEU A 202 -27.59 -25.55 15.32
N THR A 203 -26.34 -25.91 15.60
CA THR A 203 -25.95 -27.17 16.22
C THR A 203 -26.58 -27.30 17.61
N GLY A 204 -26.46 -26.25 18.46
CA GLY A 204 -27.01 -26.31 19.83
C GLY A 204 -28.54 -26.46 19.90
N TYR A 205 -29.29 -25.76 19.01
CA TYR A 205 -30.72 -25.94 18.93
C TYR A 205 -31.11 -27.34 18.37
N LEU A 206 -30.33 -27.86 17.40
CA LEU A 206 -30.53 -29.18 16.89
C LEU A 206 -30.28 -30.26 17.96
N GLU A 207 -29.19 -30.18 18.70
CA GLU A 207 -28.88 -31.07 19.83
C GLU A 207 -30.00 -31.02 20.88
N THR A 208 -30.46 -29.84 21.25
CA THR A 208 -31.58 -29.67 22.19
C THR A 208 -32.84 -30.34 21.70
N LEU A 209 -33.16 -30.23 20.39
CA LEU A 209 -34.32 -30.90 19.79
C LEU A 209 -34.18 -32.42 19.70
N LEU A 210 -32.97 -32.95 19.61
CA LEU A 210 -32.68 -34.38 19.59
C LEU A 210 -32.71 -35.01 20.98
N GLU A 211 -32.23 -34.29 21.99
CA GLU A 211 -32.10 -34.79 23.35
C GLU A 211 -33.38 -34.59 24.19
N SER A 212 -34.20 -33.60 23.82
CA SER A 212 -35.43 -33.25 24.55
C SER A 212 -36.64 -33.32 23.65
N SER A 213 -37.84 -33.52 24.24
CA SER A 213 -39.11 -33.46 23.51
C SER A 213 -39.88 -32.21 23.91
N PRO A 214 -39.48 -31.01 23.44
CA PRO A 214 -40.13 -29.76 23.78
C PRO A 214 -41.56 -29.74 23.25
N ASP A 215 -42.39 -28.93 23.88
CA ASP A 215 -43.77 -28.67 23.42
C ASP A 215 -43.78 -28.07 21.98
N ALA A 216 -44.93 -28.10 21.34
CA ALA A 216 -45.06 -27.70 19.95
C ALA A 216 -44.70 -26.20 19.73
N ALA A 217 -44.95 -25.33 20.71
CA ALA A 217 -44.64 -23.91 20.63
C ALA A 217 -43.14 -23.66 20.70
N THR A 218 -42.48 -24.27 21.67
CA THR A 218 -41.00 -24.23 21.84
C THR A 218 -40.28 -24.81 20.66
N ARG A 219 -40.74 -25.95 20.13
CA ARG A 219 -40.19 -26.56 18.89
C ARG A 219 -40.29 -25.62 17.71
N ARG A 220 -41.44 -25.00 17.50
CA ARG A 220 -41.64 -24.02 16.43
C ARG A 220 -40.71 -22.83 16.55
N ARG A 221 -40.52 -22.33 17.77
CA ARG A 221 -39.60 -21.22 18.07
C ARG A 221 -38.14 -21.59 17.75
N PHE A 222 -37.68 -22.80 18.13
CA PHE A 222 -36.32 -23.27 17.83
C PHE A 222 -36.09 -23.39 16.32
N LEU A 223 -37.02 -24.01 15.61
CA LEU A 223 -36.96 -24.11 14.15
C LEU A 223 -36.93 -22.75 13.46
N ALA A 224 -37.72 -21.78 13.95
CA ALA A 224 -37.67 -20.41 13.40
C ALA A 224 -36.32 -19.73 13.63
N ILE A 225 -35.70 -19.91 14.81
CA ILE A 225 -34.33 -19.40 15.08
C ILE A 225 -33.30 -20.06 14.16
N MET A 226 -33.37 -21.38 14.05
CA MET A 226 -32.49 -22.14 13.15
C MET A 226 -32.64 -21.70 11.69
N HIS A 227 -33.85 -21.49 11.22
CA HIS A 227 -34.10 -21.03 9.88
C HIS A 227 -33.54 -19.65 9.61
N LYS A 228 -33.70 -18.70 10.57
CA LYS A 228 -33.08 -17.36 10.50
C LYS A 228 -31.54 -17.43 10.38
N HIS A 229 -30.89 -18.30 11.18
CA HIS A 229 -29.43 -18.44 11.14
C HIS A 229 -28.94 -19.14 9.87
N ALA A 230 -29.70 -20.11 9.32
CA ALA A 230 -29.40 -20.74 8.04
C ALA A 230 -29.51 -19.74 6.87
N GLN A 231 -30.56 -18.90 6.87
CA GLN A 231 -30.69 -17.83 5.86
C GLN A 231 -29.52 -16.84 5.94
N ARG A 232 -29.12 -16.46 7.17
CA ARG A 232 -27.98 -15.57 7.37
C ARG A 232 -26.66 -16.18 6.84
N LEU A 233 -26.45 -17.49 7.04
CA LEU A 233 -25.29 -18.21 6.49
C LEU A 233 -25.27 -18.16 4.95
N ASN A 234 -26.41 -18.40 4.31
CA ASN A 234 -26.52 -18.32 2.85
C ASN A 234 -26.16 -16.92 2.35
N LEU A 235 -26.75 -15.87 2.95
CA LEU A 235 -26.43 -14.49 2.59
C LEU A 235 -24.92 -14.17 2.76
N LEU A 236 -24.30 -14.66 3.83
CA LEU A 236 -22.87 -14.47 4.06
C LEU A 236 -22.03 -15.14 2.99
N VAL A 237 -22.39 -16.38 2.59
CA VAL A 237 -21.70 -17.11 1.52
C VAL A 237 -21.86 -16.40 0.18
N ASP A 238 -23.07 -15.95 -0.15
CA ASP A 238 -23.35 -15.22 -1.40
C ASP A 238 -22.58 -13.90 -1.45
N ASP A 239 -22.54 -13.12 -0.35
CA ASP A 239 -21.77 -11.90 -0.23
C ASP A 239 -20.26 -12.14 -0.40
N LEU A 240 -19.72 -13.23 0.17
CA LEU A 240 -18.31 -13.63 0.03
C LEU A 240 -17.95 -14.01 -1.40
N LEU A 241 -18.80 -14.78 -2.07
CA LEU A 241 -18.60 -15.17 -3.47
C LEU A 241 -18.68 -13.96 -4.40
N GLU A 242 -19.60 -13.04 -4.12
CA GLU A 242 -19.75 -11.81 -4.87
C GLU A 242 -18.51 -10.90 -4.70
N LEU A 243 -18.06 -10.70 -3.47
CA LEU A 243 -16.87 -9.91 -3.18
C LEU A 243 -15.63 -10.50 -3.85
N ALA A 244 -15.46 -11.84 -3.81
CA ALA A 244 -14.35 -12.52 -4.47
C ALA A 244 -14.36 -12.32 -5.99
N ARG A 245 -15.54 -12.27 -6.62
CA ARG A 245 -15.68 -11.98 -8.06
C ARG A 245 -15.32 -10.53 -8.39
N LEU A 246 -15.78 -9.59 -7.57
CA LEU A 246 -15.52 -8.15 -7.77
C LEU A 246 -14.05 -7.77 -7.50
N GLU A 247 -13.33 -8.53 -6.68
CA GLU A 247 -11.92 -8.32 -6.35
C GLU A 247 -10.95 -9.06 -7.27
N SER A 248 -11.43 -9.86 -8.21
CA SER A 248 -10.59 -10.50 -9.21
C SER A 248 -9.89 -9.44 -10.07
N GLN A 249 -8.69 -9.77 -10.59
CA GLN A 249 -7.92 -8.84 -11.44
C GLN A 249 -8.69 -8.43 -12.72
N GLU A 250 -9.59 -9.30 -13.18
CA GLU A 250 -10.49 -9.03 -14.31
C GLU A 250 -11.91 -9.39 -13.88
N PRO A 251 -12.64 -8.48 -13.21
CA PRO A 251 -14.03 -8.72 -12.87
C PRO A 251 -14.83 -8.86 -14.17
N HIS A 252 -15.42 -10.03 -14.38
CA HIS A 252 -16.32 -10.27 -15.51
C HIS A 252 -17.62 -9.51 -15.27
N LEU A 253 -17.69 -8.27 -15.76
CA LEU A 253 -18.90 -7.47 -15.75
C LEU A 253 -19.69 -7.68 -17.04
N ASN A 254 -20.99 -7.87 -16.89
CA ASN A 254 -21.90 -7.92 -18.02
C ASN A 254 -22.38 -6.50 -18.35
N TRP A 255 -21.60 -5.79 -19.18
CA TRP A 255 -21.90 -4.42 -19.55
C TRP A 255 -23.13 -4.37 -20.45
N GLU A 256 -24.16 -3.63 -19.99
CA GLU A 256 -25.38 -3.40 -20.74
C GLU A 256 -25.86 -1.95 -20.58
N ARG A 257 -26.61 -1.48 -21.57
CA ARG A 257 -27.16 -0.12 -21.54
C ARG A 257 -28.58 -0.17 -21.03
N PHE A 258 -28.86 0.45 -19.90
CA PHE A 258 -30.18 0.43 -19.25
C PHE A 258 -30.51 1.77 -18.57
N GLN A 259 -31.80 1.90 -18.23
CA GLN A 259 -32.30 3.07 -17.49
C GLN A 259 -32.14 2.84 -15.99
N LEU A 260 -31.31 3.66 -15.32
CA LEU A 260 -31.08 3.53 -13.87
C LEU A 260 -32.37 3.73 -13.07
N ARG A 261 -33.32 4.56 -13.57
CA ARG A 261 -34.65 4.70 -12.97
C ARG A 261 -35.35 3.33 -12.86
N ALA A 262 -35.46 2.58 -13.92
CA ALA A 262 -36.10 1.27 -13.95
C ALA A 262 -35.40 0.28 -13.01
N CYS A 263 -34.06 0.35 -12.94
CA CYS A 263 -33.26 -0.46 -12.00
C CYS A 263 -33.65 -0.15 -10.53
N ILE A 264 -33.75 1.13 -10.15
CA ILE A 264 -34.13 1.55 -8.80
C ILE A 264 -35.57 1.12 -8.49
N GLU A 265 -36.52 1.35 -9.41
CA GLU A 265 -37.93 0.94 -9.25
C GLU A 265 -38.04 -0.57 -8.99
N LYS A 266 -37.30 -1.40 -9.74
CA LYS A 266 -37.24 -2.86 -9.55
C LYS A 266 -36.68 -3.24 -8.18
N VAL A 267 -35.64 -2.53 -7.68
CA VAL A 267 -35.10 -2.78 -6.33
C VAL A 267 -36.13 -2.41 -5.27
N LEU A 268 -36.82 -1.30 -5.40
CA LEU A 268 -37.87 -0.88 -4.47
C LEU A 268 -39.04 -1.87 -4.42
N GLU A 269 -39.50 -2.34 -5.59
CA GLU A 269 -40.56 -3.35 -5.69
C GLU A 269 -40.17 -4.66 -4.96
N LYS A 270 -38.95 -5.15 -5.20
CA LYS A 270 -38.43 -6.34 -4.51
C LYS A 270 -38.26 -6.12 -2.99
N SER A 271 -38.01 -4.90 -2.56
CA SER A 271 -37.76 -4.53 -1.15
C SER A 271 -39.04 -4.10 -0.43
N GLU A 272 -40.18 -4.06 -1.10
CA GLU A 272 -41.46 -3.59 -0.52
C GLU A 272 -41.82 -4.28 0.81
N PRO A 273 -41.67 -5.63 0.96
CA PRO A 273 -41.94 -6.29 2.25
C PRO A 273 -41.01 -5.81 3.39
N MET A 274 -39.76 -5.47 3.06
CA MET A 274 -38.78 -4.97 4.05
C MET A 274 -39.12 -3.53 4.44
N ILE A 275 -39.49 -2.70 3.47
CA ILE A 275 -39.90 -1.32 3.67
C ILE A 275 -41.13 -1.27 4.60
N GLN A 276 -42.15 -2.06 4.29
CA GLN A 276 -43.36 -2.17 5.14
C GLN A 276 -43.05 -2.67 6.55
N ALA A 277 -42.20 -3.70 6.67
CA ALA A 277 -41.83 -4.25 7.99
C ALA A 277 -41.02 -3.26 8.84
N SER A 278 -40.26 -2.36 8.23
CA SER A 278 -39.51 -1.31 8.93
C SER A 278 -40.35 -0.08 9.30
N GLY A 279 -41.50 0.09 8.64
CA GLY A 279 -42.32 1.29 8.75
C GLY A 279 -41.67 2.54 8.13
N ALA A 280 -40.70 2.35 7.26
CA ALA A 280 -39.96 3.45 6.66
C ALA A 280 -40.74 4.12 5.52
N VAL A 281 -40.57 5.42 5.38
CA VAL A 281 -40.98 6.17 4.19
C VAL A 281 -39.82 6.31 3.25
N VAL A 282 -39.96 5.73 2.04
CA VAL A 282 -38.94 5.79 1.00
C VAL A 282 -39.38 6.77 -0.09
N GLU A 283 -38.60 7.83 -0.31
CA GLU A 283 -38.83 8.82 -1.36
C GLU A 283 -37.76 8.67 -2.45
N THR A 284 -38.18 8.91 -3.71
CA THR A 284 -37.22 8.94 -4.84
C THR A 284 -37.26 10.28 -5.54
N ARG A 285 -36.08 10.83 -5.84
CA ARG A 285 -35.90 12.06 -6.64
C ARG A 285 -34.91 11.77 -7.74
N ILE A 286 -35.43 11.47 -8.91
CA ILE A 286 -34.63 11.07 -10.08
C ILE A 286 -34.79 12.16 -11.14
N ALA A 287 -33.67 12.68 -11.64
CA ALA A 287 -33.67 13.70 -12.70
C ALA A 287 -34.56 13.25 -13.88
N PRO A 288 -35.43 14.12 -14.42
CA PRO A 288 -36.39 13.74 -15.46
C PRO A 288 -35.69 13.28 -16.74
N ASP A 289 -34.58 13.93 -17.09
CA ASP A 289 -33.82 13.68 -18.32
C ASP A 289 -32.58 12.80 -18.09
N LEU A 290 -32.62 11.91 -17.06
CA LEU A 290 -31.53 11.00 -16.74
C LEU A 290 -31.23 10.11 -17.96
N PRO A 291 -30.01 10.18 -18.52
CA PRO A 291 -29.64 9.33 -19.65
C PRO A 291 -29.45 7.86 -19.21
N PRO A 292 -29.57 6.92 -20.14
CA PRO A 292 -29.22 5.51 -19.85
C PRO A 292 -27.73 5.43 -19.53
N ILE A 293 -27.37 4.52 -18.60
CA ILE A 293 -25.99 4.23 -18.24
C ILE A 293 -25.55 2.91 -18.86
N GLU A 294 -24.24 2.77 -19.04
CA GLU A 294 -23.60 1.51 -19.43
C GLU A 294 -22.92 0.91 -18.22
N ALA A 295 -23.44 -0.20 -17.70
CA ALA A 295 -22.96 -0.84 -16.47
C ALA A 295 -23.48 -2.29 -16.40
N ASP A 296 -23.01 -3.06 -15.45
CA ASP A 296 -23.63 -4.34 -15.07
C ASP A 296 -24.87 -4.08 -14.21
N GLN A 297 -26.06 -4.22 -14.84
CA GLN A 297 -27.34 -3.93 -14.18
C GLN A 297 -27.51 -4.72 -12.88
N VAL A 298 -27.13 -6.00 -12.86
CA VAL A 298 -27.30 -6.87 -11.68
C VAL A 298 -26.44 -6.37 -10.51
N LYS A 299 -25.19 -5.92 -10.80
CA LYS A 299 -24.28 -5.37 -9.77
C LYS A 299 -24.78 -4.03 -9.24
N ILE A 300 -25.32 -3.19 -10.11
CA ILE A 300 -25.92 -1.91 -9.69
C ILE A 300 -27.19 -2.16 -8.86
N GLU A 301 -28.08 -3.09 -9.26
CA GLU A 301 -29.24 -3.50 -8.44
C GLU A 301 -28.80 -3.93 -7.04
N GLN A 302 -27.75 -4.77 -6.96
CA GLN A 302 -27.18 -5.23 -5.68
C GLN A 302 -26.62 -4.10 -4.83
N ALA A 303 -25.90 -3.14 -5.45
CA ALA A 303 -25.35 -1.99 -4.73
C ALA A 303 -26.46 -1.10 -4.16
N VAL A 304 -27.49 -0.80 -4.96
CA VAL A 304 -28.67 -0.03 -4.52
C VAL A 304 -29.40 -0.76 -3.39
N PHE A 305 -29.59 -2.07 -3.51
CA PHE A 305 -30.20 -2.89 -2.48
C PHE A 305 -29.41 -2.84 -1.17
N ASN A 306 -28.10 -2.99 -1.22
CA ASN A 306 -27.25 -2.94 -0.04
C ASN A 306 -27.31 -1.58 0.68
N LEU A 307 -27.38 -0.48 -0.06
CA LEU A 307 -27.57 0.86 0.52
C LEU A 307 -28.96 1.04 1.12
N LEU A 308 -30.00 0.56 0.45
CA LEU A 308 -31.37 0.60 0.94
C LEU A 308 -31.53 -0.24 2.21
N ASP A 309 -31.02 -1.48 2.22
CA ASP A 309 -31.06 -2.37 3.39
C ASP A 309 -30.35 -1.75 4.60
N ASN A 310 -29.21 -1.11 4.38
CA ASN A 310 -28.51 -0.34 5.42
C ASN A 310 -29.37 0.83 5.93
N ALA A 311 -29.95 1.62 5.05
CA ALA A 311 -30.79 2.74 5.42
C ALA A 311 -32.03 2.30 6.21
N LEU A 312 -32.67 1.17 5.87
CA LEU A 312 -33.79 0.60 6.59
C LEU A 312 -33.39 0.04 7.96
N LYS A 313 -32.20 -0.57 8.08
CA LYS A 313 -31.71 -1.15 9.35
C LYS A 313 -31.22 -0.12 10.35
N TYR A 314 -30.61 0.97 9.86
CA TYR A 314 -29.96 1.97 10.69
C TYR A 314 -30.65 3.33 10.68
N GLY A 315 -31.75 3.48 9.92
CA GLY A 315 -32.57 4.69 9.89
C GLY A 315 -33.18 5.08 11.24
N GLY A 316 -33.85 6.23 11.28
CA GLY A 316 -34.43 6.78 12.50
C GLY A 316 -35.43 5.85 13.17
N LYS A 317 -35.42 5.82 14.51
CA LYS A 317 -36.25 4.88 15.27
C LYS A 317 -37.75 5.22 15.29
N SER A 318 -38.14 6.50 15.21
CA SER A 318 -39.52 6.92 15.33
C SER A 318 -40.24 7.09 13.99
N GLU A 319 -39.55 7.57 12.99
CA GLU A 319 -40.03 7.72 11.60
C GLU A 319 -38.87 7.49 10.65
N PRO A 320 -38.53 6.23 10.31
CA PRO A 320 -37.45 5.98 9.39
C PRO A 320 -37.74 6.59 8.02
N ARG A 321 -36.83 7.38 7.49
CA ARG A 321 -36.98 8.02 6.18
C ARG A 321 -35.72 7.71 5.34
N VAL A 322 -35.95 7.28 4.12
CA VAL A 322 -34.90 7.02 3.15
C VAL A 322 -35.18 7.85 1.91
N LEU A 323 -34.21 8.62 1.44
CA LEU A 323 -34.30 9.38 0.21
C LEU A 323 -33.27 8.85 -0.79
N ILE A 324 -33.72 8.39 -1.95
CA ILE A 324 -32.88 8.00 -3.08
C ILE A 324 -32.91 9.13 -4.10
N GLU A 325 -31.76 9.77 -4.29
CA GLU A 325 -31.60 10.83 -5.28
C GLU A 325 -30.67 10.38 -6.40
N VAL A 326 -31.06 10.67 -7.64
CA VAL A 326 -30.20 10.46 -8.81
C VAL A 326 -30.13 11.73 -9.62
N ASP A 327 -28.91 12.18 -9.81
CA ASP A 327 -28.60 13.34 -10.65
C ASP A 327 -27.47 12.98 -11.62
N PHE A 328 -27.18 13.83 -12.56
CA PHE A 328 -26.11 13.61 -13.52
C PHE A 328 -25.42 14.91 -13.94
N THR A 329 -24.17 14.76 -14.33
CA THR A 329 -23.36 15.77 -14.99
C THR A 329 -22.98 15.27 -16.39
N PRO A 330 -22.32 16.07 -17.21
CA PRO A 330 -21.78 15.56 -18.49
C PRO A 330 -20.82 14.39 -18.35
N LEU A 331 -20.14 14.25 -17.17
CA LEU A 331 -19.08 13.28 -16.95
C LEU A 331 -19.51 12.07 -16.13
N GLU A 332 -20.51 12.21 -15.24
CA GLU A 332 -20.87 11.17 -14.26
C GLU A 332 -22.37 11.18 -13.94
N VAL A 333 -22.86 10.03 -13.50
CA VAL A 333 -24.15 9.87 -12.83
C VAL A 333 -23.89 9.72 -11.33
N VAL A 334 -24.65 10.42 -10.50
CA VAL A 334 -24.51 10.48 -9.07
C VAL A 334 -25.78 9.91 -8.42
N LEU A 335 -25.64 8.75 -7.79
CA LEU A 335 -26.68 8.11 -6.99
C LEU A 335 -26.42 8.35 -5.51
N LYS A 336 -27.41 8.90 -4.79
CA LYS A 336 -27.33 9.14 -3.36
C LYS A 336 -28.44 8.37 -2.65
N VAL A 337 -28.09 7.71 -1.55
CA VAL A 337 -29.05 7.11 -0.62
C VAL A 337 -28.82 7.74 0.74
N LYS A 338 -29.82 8.49 1.20
CA LYS A 338 -29.79 9.23 2.46
C LYS A 338 -30.78 8.61 3.44
N ASP A 339 -30.33 8.40 4.68
CA ASP A 339 -31.18 8.04 5.83
C ASP A 339 -31.23 9.18 6.87
N ASN A 340 -32.17 9.10 7.78
CA ASN A 340 -32.31 9.97 8.95
C ASN A 340 -31.91 9.26 10.25
N GLY A 341 -30.96 8.36 10.17
CA GLY A 341 -30.47 7.57 11.30
C GLY A 341 -29.59 8.37 12.28
N PRO A 342 -28.88 7.65 13.16
CA PRO A 342 -28.04 8.30 14.18
C PRO A 342 -26.75 8.89 13.60
N GLY A 343 -26.51 8.72 12.30
CA GLY A 343 -25.24 9.10 11.68
C GLY A 343 -24.08 8.20 12.08
N ILE A 344 -22.89 8.52 11.56
CA ILE A 344 -21.67 7.71 11.74
C ILE A 344 -20.60 8.58 12.40
N PRO A 345 -20.02 8.15 13.54
CA PRO A 345 -18.94 8.87 14.20
C PRO A 345 -17.74 9.10 13.27
N LEU A 346 -17.08 10.25 13.42
CA LEU A 346 -15.93 10.61 12.57
C LEU A 346 -14.79 9.57 12.59
N SER A 347 -14.60 8.92 13.75
CA SER A 347 -13.60 7.86 13.90
C SER A 347 -13.89 6.62 13.05
N ASP A 348 -15.17 6.34 12.78
CA ASP A 348 -15.60 5.14 12.08
C ASP A 348 -15.72 5.36 10.56
N GLN A 349 -15.94 6.62 10.13
CA GLN A 349 -16.17 6.95 8.71
C GLN A 349 -15.09 6.45 7.74
N PRO A 350 -13.78 6.49 8.06
CA PRO A 350 -12.74 5.94 7.18
C PRO A 350 -12.85 4.41 6.97
N HIS A 351 -13.48 3.71 7.93
CA HIS A 351 -13.47 2.24 8.02
C HIS A 351 -14.78 1.58 7.55
N ILE A 352 -15.87 2.33 7.37
CA ILE A 352 -17.19 1.74 7.08
C ILE A 352 -17.28 0.92 5.79
N PHE A 353 -16.37 1.16 4.84
CA PHE A 353 -16.26 0.40 3.60
C PHE A 353 -15.30 -0.80 3.70
N GLU A 354 -14.69 -1.01 4.88
CA GLU A 354 -13.85 -2.17 5.13
C GLU A 354 -14.73 -3.42 5.34
N ARG A 355 -14.19 -4.58 4.97
CA ARG A 355 -14.89 -5.86 5.09
C ARG A 355 -15.14 -6.19 6.56
N PHE A 356 -16.36 -6.63 6.88
CA PHE A 356 -16.81 -6.99 8.24
C PHE A 356 -16.80 -5.85 9.24
N TYR A 357 -16.54 -4.60 8.80
CA TYR A 357 -16.56 -3.46 9.71
C TYR A 357 -17.99 -3.13 10.16
N ARG A 358 -18.13 -2.76 11.43
CA ARG A 358 -19.41 -2.37 12.06
C ARG A 358 -19.15 -1.38 13.16
N VAL A 359 -19.88 -0.27 13.17
CA VAL A 359 -19.81 0.78 14.19
C VAL A 359 -20.22 0.24 15.57
N HIS A 360 -21.24 -0.63 15.64
CA HIS A 360 -21.76 -1.24 16.88
C HIS A 360 -21.87 -2.76 16.72
N LYS A 361 -20.90 -3.52 17.22
CA LYS A 361 -20.82 -4.99 17.06
C LYS A 361 -22.05 -5.73 17.63
N ASP A 362 -22.58 -5.30 18.78
CA ASP A 362 -23.66 -6.02 19.46
C ASP A 362 -25.04 -5.75 18.84
N ARG A 363 -25.36 -4.49 18.55
CA ARG A 363 -26.66 -4.10 17.98
C ARG A 363 -26.83 -4.56 16.50
N SER A 364 -25.72 -4.63 15.78
CA SER A 364 -25.72 -5.05 14.38
C SER A 364 -25.85 -6.56 14.19
N ARG A 365 -25.55 -7.38 15.21
CA ARG A 365 -25.79 -8.84 15.18
C ARG A 365 -27.28 -9.16 15.18
N ASP A 366 -28.08 -8.44 15.94
CA ASP A 366 -29.53 -8.62 16.01
C ASP A 366 -30.22 -8.16 14.70
N ALA A 367 -29.69 -7.12 14.07
CA ALA A 367 -30.17 -6.59 12.80
C ALA A 367 -29.80 -7.45 11.56
N GLY A 368 -29.01 -8.53 11.73
CA GLY A 368 -28.76 -9.53 10.68
C GLY A 368 -27.78 -9.12 9.56
N GLY A 369 -27.04 -8.03 9.71
CA GLY A 369 -26.06 -7.60 8.71
C GLY A 369 -24.82 -8.52 8.65
N THR A 370 -24.23 -8.72 7.47
CA THR A 370 -22.97 -9.47 7.25
C THR A 370 -21.72 -8.61 7.50
N GLY A 371 -21.84 -7.29 7.37
CA GLY A 371 -20.73 -6.36 7.36
C GLY A 371 -19.94 -6.34 6.03
N LEU A 372 -20.50 -6.98 4.99
CA LEU A 372 -19.93 -7.02 3.64
C LEU A 372 -20.64 -6.09 2.66
N GLY A 373 -21.90 -5.72 2.91
CA GLY A 373 -22.72 -4.97 1.96
C GLY A 373 -22.06 -3.65 1.49
N LEU A 374 -21.50 -2.84 2.40
CA LEU A 374 -20.83 -1.58 2.01
C LEU A 374 -19.51 -1.82 1.27
N SER A 375 -18.78 -2.88 1.58
CA SER A 375 -17.59 -3.25 0.81
C SER A 375 -17.97 -3.71 -0.61
N ILE A 376 -19.07 -4.43 -0.78
CA ILE A 376 -19.63 -4.80 -2.10
C ILE A 376 -19.99 -3.53 -2.87
N VAL A 377 -20.68 -2.57 -2.26
CA VAL A 377 -21.00 -1.27 -2.89
C VAL A 377 -19.73 -0.57 -3.39
N LYS A 378 -18.69 -0.51 -2.56
CA LYS A 378 -17.41 0.09 -2.94
C LYS A 378 -16.76 -0.61 -4.12
N HIS A 379 -16.65 -1.94 -4.07
CA HIS A 379 -16.04 -2.71 -5.14
C HIS A 379 -16.86 -2.65 -6.43
N THR A 380 -18.19 -2.66 -6.35
CA THR A 380 -19.07 -2.44 -7.50
C THR A 380 -18.80 -1.08 -8.15
N ALA A 381 -18.74 0.00 -7.37
CA ALA A 381 -18.44 1.32 -7.92
C ALA A 381 -17.06 1.37 -8.60
N LEU A 382 -16.03 0.83 -7.92
CA LEU A 382 -14.65 0.80 -8.45
C LEU A 382 -14.53 -0.04 -9.72
N SER A 383 -15.18 -1.20 -9.80
CA SER A 383 -15.17 -2.08 -10.99
C SER A 383 -15.84 -1.41 -12.20
N HIS A 384 -16.75 -0.46 -11.97
CA HIS A 384 -17.35 0.36 -13.01
C HIS A 384 -16.57 1.67 -13.30
N GLY A 385 -15.34 1.80 -12.77
CA GLY A 385 -14.52 3.01 -12.95
C GLY A 385 -15.02 4.22 -12.17
N GLY A 386 -15.93 4.01 -11.22
CA GLY A 386 -16.54 5.01 -10.38
C GLY A 386 -15.91 5.10 -8.98
N ASN A 387 -16.62 5.77 -8.07
CA ASN A 387 -16.21 5.92 -6.67
C ASN A 387 -17.43 5.89 -5.74
N VAL A 388 -17.18 5.66 -4.44
CA VAL A 388 -18.19 5.79 -3.37
C VAL A 388 -17.70 6.73 -2.29
N GLU A 389 -18.60 7.58 -1.81
CA GLU A 389 -18.35 8.57 -0.77
C GLU A 389 -19.38 8.46 0.34
N LEU A 390 -19.03 8.96 1.53
CA LEU A 390 -19.93 9.12 2.66
C LEU A 390 -19.98 10.59 3.07
N ALA A 391 -21.20 11.11 3.31
CA ALA A 391 -21.45 12.35 4.04
C ALA A 391 -22.32 12.01 5.24
N SER A 392 -21.80 12.17 6.47
CA SER A 392 -22.52 11.86 7.68
C SER A 392 -22.05 12.72 8.83
N SER A 393 -23.00 13.11 9.68
CA SER A 393 -22.74 13.76 10.99
C SER A 393 -23.51 13.00 12.08
N PRO A 394 -22.93 12.83 13.27
CA PRO A 394 -23.64 12.21 14.37
C PRO A 394 -24.97 12.92 14.66
N GLY A 395 -26.09 12.18 14.62
CA GLY A 395 -27.44 12.69 14.84
C GLY A 395 -28.17 13.21 13.60
N GLU A 396 -27.51 13.33 12.43
CA GLU A 396 -28.11 13.89 11.22
C GLU A 396 -28.33 12.85 10.10
N GLY A 397 -28.06 11.55 10.39
CA GLY A 397 -28.13 10.47 9.43
C GLY A 397 -26.87 10.31 8.59
N ALA A 398 -26.97 9.46 7.57
CA ALA A 398 -25.90 9.22 6.63
C ALA A 398 -26.38 9.35 5.18
N THR A 399 -25.50 9.81 4.30
CA THR A 399 -25.72 9.87 2.86
C THR A 399 -24.58 9.12 2.18
N PHE A 400 -24.89 8.00 1.56
CA PHE A 400 -23.96 7.24 0.72
C PHE A 400 -24.10 7.72 -0.72
N ILE A 401 -22.98 8.00 -1.37
CA ILE A 401 -22.93 8.61 -2.70
C ILE A 401 -22.12 7.69 -3.62
N ILE A 402 -22.75 7.15 -4.66
CA ILE A 402 -22.07 6.41 -5.72
C ILE A 402 -21.95 7.33 -6.93
N ARG A 403 -20.73 7.46 -7.46
CA ARG A 403 -20.44 8.18 -8.70
C ARG A 403 -20.03 7.17 -9.75
N LEU A 404 -20.74 7.15 -10.86
CA LEU A 404 -20.45 6.28 -12.01
C LEU A 404 -20.10 7.13 -13.21
N PRO A 405 -19.00 6.86 -13.93
CA PRO A 405 -18.64 7.62 -15.12
C PRO A 405 -19.72 7.44 -16.20
N ARG A 406 -20.03 8.52 -16.90
CA ARG A 406 -20.81 8.44 -18.14
C ARG A 406 -19.87 8.06 -19.27
N VAL A 407 -20.13 6.92 -19.85
CA VAL A 407 -19.48 6.52 -21.09
C VAL A 407 -20.36 7.05 -22.22
N ASP A 408 -20.07 8.26 -22.72
CA ASP A 408 -20.68 8.73 -23.97
C ASP A 408 -20.14 7.84 -25.10
N GLY A 409 -20.97 6.88 -25.54
CA GLY A 409 -20.83 6.00 -26.69
C GLY A 409 -19.43 5.73 -27.24
N ARG A 410 -18.89 4.55 -26.93
CA ARG A 410 -17.90 3.92 -27.81
C ARG A 410 -18.55 3.46 -29.11
#